data_98f7f5ac12e2f6a0d84cbeea047bf279
#
_entry.id   98f7f5ac12e2f6a0d84cbeea047bf279
#
_cell.length_a   1.000
_cell.length_b   1.000
_cell.length_c   1.000
_cell.angle_alpha   90.00
_cell.angle_beta   90.00
_cell.angle_gamma   90.00
#
_symmetry.space_group_name_H-M   'P 1'
#
loop_
_entity.id
_entity.type
_entity.pdbx_description
1 polymer ?
#
loop_
_entity_poly.entity_id
_entity_poly.type
_entity_poly.pdbx_seq_one_letter_code
_entity_poly.pdbx_strand_id
1 'polypeptide(L)'
;MTKILYLLLVSSMLISKSSDATLTVYKDGTALVKQPVAWTIPAGKSYVTWSGLPNGVHKDTPFLNLDGADILSQRFNDNIFSGADYFSSLRGEQIQVKPKDGKLVKGTLLEINSSSVTIAHQSGVITFNRLELEYIGNKNKDLLEPFFHPYLSWDIKSKSNKKVEGELVYKTNNFVWNTVYRLKMINEEKGELIAEAIISNSSNMDFKNANLQLVEGNINKARTMEPPRPERMSRALSMLSLIHI
;
A
#
# COMPACT_ATOMS: atom_id res chain seq x y z
N MET A 1 17.82 -21.61 41.42
CA MET A 1 17.08 -22.15 40.27
C MET A 1 16.01 -21.10 39.92
N THR A 2 16.35 -20.19 39.02
CA THR A 2 15.50 -19.05 38.63
C THR A 2 14.68 -19.47 37.40
N LYS A 3 13.38 -19.63 37.58
CA LYS A 3 12.45 -19.93 36.46
C LYS A 3 12.17 -18.64 35.67
N ILE A 4 12.72 -18.56 34.46
CA ILE A 4 12.39 -17.51 33.49
C ILE A 4 11.07 -17.91 32.86
N LEU A 5 10.04 -17.12 33.15
CA LEU A 5 8.70 -17.22 32.57
C LEU A 5 8.71 -16.50 31.20
N TYR A 6 8.78 -17.24 30.11
CA TYR A 6 8.58 -16.69 28.77
C TYR A 6 7.10 -16.37 28.59
N LEU A 7 6.79 -15.07 28.56
CA LEU A 7 5.46 -14.56 28.19
C LEU A 7 5.36 -14.58 26.65
N LEU A 8 4.77 -15.63 26.11
CA LEU A 8 4.39 -15.71 24.70
C LEU A 8 3.25 -14.72 24.47
N LEU A 9 3.57 -13.56 23.88
CA LEU A 9 2.60 -12.63 23.32
C LEU A 9 2.02 -13.27 22.05
N VAL A 10 0.95 -14.02 22.20
CA VAL A 10 0.11 -14.45 21.07
C VAL A 10 -0.67 -13.22 20.61
N SER A 11 -0.20 -12.56 19.57
CA SER A 11 -1.01 -11.56 18.86
C SER A 11 -2.11 -12.32 18.12
N SER A 12 -3.31 -12.38 18.72
CA SER A 12 -4.51 -12.84 18.04
C SER A 12 -4.79 -11.89 16.88
N MET A 13 -4.45 -12.28 15.65
CA MET A 13 -5.00 -11.70 14.43
C MET A 13 -6.51 -11.97 14.44
N LEU A 14 -7.28 -11.06 15.01
CA LEU A 14 -8.71 -11.02 14.80
C LEU A 14 -8.95 -10.55 13.37
N ILE A 15 -9.17 -11.51 12.46
CA ILE A 15 -9.74 -11.23 11.15
C ILE A 15 -11.13 -10.63 11.41
N SER A 16 -11.20 -9.31 11.43
CA SER A 16 -12.48 -8.61 11.46
C SER A 16 -13.21 -8.97 10.17
N LYS A 17 -14.32 -9.68 10.30
CA LYS A 17 -15.24 -9.94 9.20
C LYS A 17 -15.75 -8.56 8.76
N SER A 18 -15.22 -8.07 7.64
CA SER A 18 -15.67 -6.83 7.02
C SER A 18 -17.11 -7.02 6.55
N SER A 19 -18.07 -6.68 7.39
CA SER A 19 -19.46 -6.53 7.02
C SER A 19 -19.76 -5.03 7.06
N ASP A 20 -20.46 -4.57 6.02
CA ASP A 20 -21.14 -3.28 5.95
C ASP A 20 -20.26 -2.06 5.65
N ALA A 21 -19.22 -2.22 4.80
CA ALA A 21 -18.56 -1.06 4.21
C ALA A 21 -19.56 -0.24 3.37
N THR A 22 -19.45 1.07 3.42
CA THR A 22 -20.17 1.98 2.51
C THR A 22 -19.20 2.49 1.46
N LEU A 23 -19.56 2.31 0.18
CA LEU A 23 -18.79 2.79 -0.95
C LEU A 23 -19.57 3.90 -1.66
N THR A 24 -19.00 5.09 -1.71
CA THR A 24 -19.49 6.18 -2.56
C THR A 24 -18.63 6.24 -3.81
N VAL A 25 -19.18 5.78 -4.94
CA VAL A 25 -18.45 5.67 -6.21
C VAL A 25 -18.73 6.88 -7.09
N TYR A 26 -17.67 7.54 -7.53
CA TYR A 26 -17.71 8.75 -8.34
C TYR A 26 -17.46 8.44 -9.82
N LYS A 27 -17.95 9.31 -10.73
CA LYS A 27 -17.74 9.18 -12.19
C LYS A 27 -16.26 9.30 -12.61
N ASP A 28 -15.42 9.87 -11.78
CA ASP A 28 -13.99 10.07 -12.08
C ASP A 28 -13.12 8.83 -11.84
N GLY A 29 -13.73 7.69 -11.56
CA GLY A 29 -13.01 6.42 -11.34
C GLY A 29 -12.55 6.21 -9.90
N THR A 30 -12.96 7.07 -8.98
CA THR A 30 -12.63 6.97 -7.56
C THR A 30 -13.81 6.50 -6.73
N ALA A 31 -13.52 5.94 -5.55
CA ALA A 31 -14.51 5.65 -4.53
C ALA A 31 -14.03 6.13 -3.15
N LEU A 32 -14.95 6.68 -2.37
CA LEU A 32 -14.77 6.89 -0.95
C LEU A 32 -15.29 5.64 -0.23
N VAL A 33 -14.44 5.00 0.53
CA VAL A 33 -14.75 3.82 1.33
C VAL A 33 -14.86 4.23 2.79
N LYS A 34 -15.94 3.85 3.45
CA LYS A 34 -16.14 3.93 4.88
C LYS A 34 -16.28 2.52 5.41
N GLN A 35 -15.45 2.14 6.34
CA GLN A 35 -15.35 0.77 6.81
C GLN A 35 -15.34 0.72 8.33
N PRO A 36 -16.30 0.02 8.97
CA PRO A 36 -16.28 -0.15 10.41
C PRO A 36 -15.08 -0.99 10.83
N VAL A 37 -14.44 -0.58 11.91
CA VAL A 37 -13.30 -1.26 12.51
C VAL A 37 -13.52 -1.45 14.01
N ALA A 38 -12.97 -2.54 14.55
CA ALA A 38 -13.05 -2.79 15.98
C ALA A 38 -11.81 -3.55 16.45
N TRP A 39 -11.28 -3.17 17.61
CA TRP A 39 -10.17 -3.86 18.26
C TRP A 39 -10.43 -4.02 19.75
N THR A 40 -9.93 -5.10 20.34
CA THR A 40 -9.82 -5.23 21.79
C THR A 40 -8.41 -4.83 22.19
N ILE A 41 -8.29 -3.77 22.98
CA ILE A 41 -7.00 -3.18 23.35
C ILE A 41 -6.82 -3.17 24.87
N PRO A 42 -5.60 -3.41 25.37
CA PRO A 42 -5.26 -3.25 26.78
C PRO A 42 -5.20 -1.77 27.19
N ALA A 43 -5.19 -1.53 28.49
CA ALA A 43 -4.86 -0.21 29.04
C ALA A 43 -3.42 0.18 28.69
N GLY A 44 -3.19 1.45 28.41
CA GLY A 44 -1.89 1.97 28.01
C GLY A 44 -1.76 2.16 26.51
N LYS A 45 -0.53 2.05 25.98
CA LYS A 45 -0.23 2.15 24.56
C LYS A 45 -0.38 0.79 23.89
N SER A 46 -0.98 0.79 22.72
CA SER A 46 -1.18 -0.40 21.87
C SER A 46 -0.85 -0.06 20.42
N TYR A 47 -0.42 -1.08 19.69
CA TYR A 47 -0.21 -1.00 18.25
C TYR A 47 -1.27 -1.85 17.54
N VAL A 48 -1.99 -1.25 16.60
CA VAL A 48 -3.01 -1.93 15.81
C VAL A 48 -2.74 -1.75 14.33
N THR A 49 -3.15 -2.73 13.53
CA THR A 49 -2.98 -2.73 12.09
C THR A 49 -4.29 -3.03 11.37
N TRP A 50 -4.38 -2.57 10.13
CA TRP A 50 -5.45 -2.87 9.21
C TRP A 50 -4.87 -3.19 7.83
N SER A 51 -4.98 -4.44 7.40
CA SER A 51 -4.44 -4.95 6.12
C SER A 51 -5.47 -5.00 4.99
N GLY A 52 -6.72 -4.65 5.26
CA GLY A 52 -7.80 -4.67 4.27
C GLY A 52 -7.84 -3.42 3.39
N LEU A 53 -6.74 -3.09 2.71
CA LEU A 53 -6.66 -1.95 1.79
C LEU A 53 -6.47 -2.41 0.36
N PRO A 54 -7.21 -1.82 -0.62
CA PRO A 54 -6.94 -2.04 -2.03
C PRO A 54 -5.64 -1.36 -2.48
N ASN A 55 -5.00 -1.89 -3.51
CA ASN A 55 -3.74 -1.34 -4.05
C ASN A 55 -3.90 0.11 -4.59
N GLY A 56 -5.12 0.51 -4.94
CA GLY A 56 -5.43 1.84 -5.45
C GLY A 56 -5.72 2.92 -4.40
N VAL A 57 -5.42 2.66 -3.12
CA VAL A 57 -5.65 3.64 -2.04
C VAL A 57 -4.79 4.90 -2.25
N HIS A 58 -5.39 6.06 -2.06
CA HIS A 58 -4.68 7.33 -2.00
C HIS A 58 -4.03 7.46 -0.62
N LYS A 59 -2.71 7.47 -0.55
CA LYS A 59 -1.91 7.37 0.68
C LYS A 59 -2.18 8.46 1.72
N ASP A 60 -2.62 9.61 1.28
CA ASP A 60 -2.89 10.82 2.06
C ASP A 60 -4.34 10.94 2.54
N THR A 61 -5.20 9.99 2.14
CA THR A 61 -6.63 10.07 2.45
C THR A 61 -7.11 9.21 3.62
N PRO A 62 -6.41 8.15 4.07
CA PRO A 62 -6.89 7.35 5.17
C PRO A 62 -7.04 8.17 6.45
N PHE A 63 -8.21 8.06 7.03
CA PHE A 63 -8.57 8.71 8.28
C PHE A 63 -9.32 7.71 9.16
N LEU A 64 -8.86 7.54 10.39
CA LEU A 64 -9.50 6.70 11.39
C LEU A 64 -10.18 7.59 12.42
N ASN A 65 -11.49 7.42 12.57
CA ASN A 65 -12.23 7.90 13.73
C ASN A 65 -12.43 6.73 14.69
N LEU A 66 -11.96 6.85 15.92
CA LEU A 66 -11.97 5.77 16.90
C LEU A 66 -12.59 6.23 18.21
N ASP A 67 -13.64 5.55 18.65
CA ASP A 67 -14.30 5.84 19.89
C ASP A 67 -13.59 5.17 21.06
N GLY A 68 -13.30 6.00 22.06
CA GLY A 68 -12.82 5.52 23.36
C GLY A 68 -11.33 5.24 23.46
N ALA A 69 -10.52 5.60 22.47
CA ALA A 69 -9.07 5.60 22.55
C ALA A 69 -8.49 6.80 21.79
N ASP A 70 -7.33 7.25 22.22
CA ASP A 70 -6.61 8.34 21.58
C ASP A 70 -5.68 7.76 20.50
N ILE A 71 -5.75 8.30 19.28
CA ILE A 71 -4.82 7.98 18.20
C ILE A 71 -3.59 8.85 18.38
N LEU A 72 -2.43 8.23 18.59
CA LEU A 72 -1.15 8.93 18.79
C LEU A 72 -0.39 9.12 17.49
N SER A 73 -0.44 8.13 16.60
CA SER A 73 0.18 8.19 15.27
C SER A 73 -0.54 7.28 14.28
N GLN A 74 -0.45 7.62 13.00
CA GLN A 74 -0.90 6.80 11.88
C GLN A 74 0.22 6.68 10.87
N ARG A 75 0.40 5.46 10.32
CA ARG A 75 1.36 5.19 9.24
C ARG A 75 0.69 4.43 8.13
N PHE A 76 0.94 4.82 6.91
CA PHE A 76 0.61 4.07 5.71
C PHE A 76 1.86 3.26 5.31
N ASN A 77 1.71 1.95 5.21
CA ASN A 77 2.78 1.05 4.85
C ASN A 77 2.46 0.44 3.49
N ASP A 78 3.25 0.78 2.49
CA ASP A 78 3.12 0.29 1.11
C ASP A 78 4.35 -0.49 0.65
N ASN A 79 5.22 -0.86 1.57
CA ASN A 79 6.38 -1.68 1.28
C ASN A 79 5.94 -3.13 0.99
N ILE A 80 5.31 -3.30 -0.18
CA ILE A 80 4.87 -4.61 -0.68
C ILE A 80 6.10 -5.40 -1.09
N PHE A 81 6.16 -6.67 -0.68
CA PHE A 81 7.27 -7.53 -1.02
C PHE A 81 7.48 -7.59 -2.54
N SER A 82 8.68 -7.22 -2.95
CA SER A 82 9.20 -7.38 -4.30
C SER A 82 10.48 -8.19 -4.22
N GLY A 83 10.55 -9.31 -4.93
CA GLY A 83 11.76 -10.13 -4.97
C GLY A 83 12.96 -9.37 -5.51
N ALA A 84 12.75 -8.43 -6.45
CA ALA A 84 13.82 -7.59 -6.98
C ALA A 84 14.36 -6.62 -5.93
N ASP A 85 13.47 -5.94 -5.20
CA ASP A 85 13.86 -5.00 -4.13
C ASP A 85 14.49 -5.74 -2.96
N TYR A 86 13.93 -6.90 -2.60
CA TYR A 86 14.49 -7.75 -1.57
C TYR A 86 15.94 -8.14 -1.88
N PHE A 87 16.20 -8.70 -3.08
CA PHE A 87 17.57 -9.05 -3.44
C PHE A 87 18.48 -7.83 -3.60
N SER A 88 17.96 -6.70 -4.05
CA SER A 88 18.73 -5.45 -4.12
C SER A 88 19.14 -4.95 -2.73
N SER A 89 18.31 -5.14 -1.72
CA SER A 89 18.62 -4.77 -0.33
C SER A 89 19.69 -5.65 0.32
N LEU A 90 19.96 -6.84 -0.25
CA LEU A 90 21.00 -7.77 0.24
C LEU A 90 22.42 -7.44 -0.28
N ARG A 91 22.63 -6.29 -0.93
CA ARG A 91 24.00 -5.88 -1.32
C ARG A 91 24.90 -5.79 -0.09
N GLY A 92 26.05 -6.43 -0.18
CA GLY A 92 26.99 -6.60 0.95
C GLY A 92 26.73 -7.83 1.80
N GLU A 93 25.62 -8.53 1.63
CA GLU A 93 25.26 -9.72 2.38
C GLU A 93 25.65 -11.02 1.66
N GLN A 94 25.75 -12.09 2.42
CA GLN A 94 26.03 -13.43 1.89
C GLN A 94 24.80 -14.02 1.20
N ILE A 95 24.95 -14.38 -0.08
CA ILE A 95 23.93 -15.06 -0.86
C ILE A 95 24.44 -16.39 -1.41
N GLN A 96 23.49 -17.17 -1.94
CA GLN A 96 23.74 -18.43 -2.63
C GLN A 96 23.26 -18.29 -4.08
N VAL A 97 24.07 -18.70 -5.02
CA VAL A 97 23.76 -18.70 -6.45
C VAL A 97 23.93 -20.13 -6.96
N LYS A 98 22.89 -20.69 -7.56
CA LYS A 98 22.91 -22.04 -8.15
C LYS A 98 22.76 -21.93 -9.65
N PRO A 99 23.85 -22.13 -10.43
CA PRO A 99 23.75 -22.29 -11.87
C PRO A 99 23.01 -23.59 -12.23
N LYS A 100 22.33 -23.63 -13.39
CA LYS A 100 21.63 -24.82 -13.88
C LYS A 100 22.57 -26.02 -14.03
N ASP A 101 23.73 -25.78 -14.61
CA ASP A 101 24.73 -26.83 -14.89
C ASP A 101 25.97 -26.74 -13.98
N GLY A 102 25.84 -26.16 -12.79
CA GLY A 102 26.97 -25.91 -11.91
C GLY A 102 26.72 -26.30 -10.45
N LYS A 103 27.77 -26.16 -9.64
CA LYS A 103 27.67 -26.31 -8.19
C LYS A 103 27.13 -25.02 -7.55
N LEU A 104 26.51 -25.16 -6.38
CA LEU A 104 26.11 -24.03 -5.56
C LEU A 104 27.32 -23.17 -5.21
N VAL A 105 27.25 -21.89 -5.50
CA VAL A 105 28.27 -20.89 -5.17
C VAL A 105 27.74 -19.96 -4.08
N LYS A 106 28.55 -19.66 -3.08
CA LYS A 106 28.25 -18.70 -2.03
C LYS A 106 29.18 -17.51 -2.16
N GLY A 107 28.66 -16.32 -1.96
CA GLY A 107 29.47 -15.12 -2.00
C GLY A 107 28.72 -13.89 -1.54
N THR A 108 29.44 -12.80 -1.35
CA THR A 108 28.84 -11.52 -0.99
C THR A 108 28.21 -10.89 -2.24
N LEU A 109 26.95 -10.54 -2.18
CA LEU A 109 26.26 -9.86 -3.28
C LEU A 109 26.85 -8.46 -3.51
N LEU A 110 27.41 -8.23 -4.69
CA LEU A 110 27.90 -6.91 -5.10
C LEU A 110 26.83 -6.15 -5.91
N GLU A 111 26.22 -6.85 -6.86
CA GLU A 111 25.20 -6.28 -7.74
C GLU A 111 24.19 -7.33 -8.19
N ILE A 112 22.94 -6.89 -8.35
CA ILE A 112 21.89 -7.65 -8.99
C ILE A 112 21.04 -6.73 -9.86
N ASN A 113 20.76 -7.15 -11.09
CA ASN A 113 19.88 -6.45 -12.03
C ASN A 113 19.00 -7.46 -12.79
N SER A 114 18.29 -7.01 -13.82
CA SER A 114 17.39 -7.87 -14.60
C SER A 114 18.11 -9.00 -15.35
N SER A 115 19.37 -8.84 -15.72
CA SER A 115 20.13 -9.78 -16.55
C SER A 115 21.25 -10.54 -15.83
N SER A 116 21.77 -10.01 -14.73
CA SER A 116 22.96 -10.56 -14.06
C SER A 116 22.91 -10.49 -12.55
N VAL A 117 23.74 -11.33 -11.93
CA VAL A 117 24.08 -11.32 -10.50
C VAL A 117 25.59 -11.37 -10.39
N THR A 118 26.17 -10.43 -9.65
CA THR A 118 27.61 -10.34 -9.40
C THR A 118 27.88 -10.55 -7.92
N ILE A 119 28.80 -11.46 -7.61
CA ILE A 119 29.21 -11.76 -6.23
C ILE A 119 30.72 -11.67 -6.05
N ALA A 120 31.15 -11.30 -4.87
CA ALA A 120 32.51 -11.53 -4.40
C ALA A 120 32.63 -12.93 -3.82
N HIS A 121 33.52 -13.74 -4.38
CA HIS A 121 33.83 -15.10 -3.98
C HIS A 121 35.31 -15.21 -3.64
N GLN A 122 35.73 -16.31 -3.00
CA GLN A 122 37.16 -16.53 -2.65
C GLN A 122 38.11 -16.50 -3.88
N SER A 123 37.61 -16.88 -5.05
CA SER A 123 38.35 -16.85 -6.31
C SER A 123 38.27 -15.50 -7.06
N GLY A 124 37.67 -14.47 -6.47
CA GLY A 124 37.49 -13.15 -7.07
C GLY A 124 36.04 -12.75 -7.29
N VAL A 125 35.80 -11.80 -8.19
CA VAL A 125 34.45 -11.34 -8.57
C VAL A 125 33.92 -12.21 -9.69
N ILE A 126 32.70 -12.76 -9.50
CA ILE A 126 32.04 -13.62 -10.47
C ILE A 126 30.69 -13.01 -10.83
N THR A 127 30.41 -12.94 -12.12
CA THR A 127 29.12 -12.49 -12.65
C THR A 127 28.40 -13.65 -13.34
N PHE A 128 27.17 -13.90 -12.96
CA PHE A 128 26.29 -14.93 -13.54
C PHE A 128 25.21 -14.27 -14.39
N ASN A 129 24.91 -14.86 -15.54
CA ASN A 129 23.69 -14.55 -16.29
C ASN A 129 22.47 -15.12 -15.54
N ARG A 130 21.46 -14.31 -15.26
CA ARG A 130 20.26 -14.75 -14.51
C ARG A 130 19.46 -15.84 -15.21
N LEU A 131 19.45 -15.85 -16.54
CA LEU A 131 18.76 -16.89 -17.33
C LEU A 131 19.38 -18.28 -17.18
N GLU A 132 20.66 -18.35 -16.77
CA GLU A 132 21.39 -19.60 -16.56
C GLU A 132 21.41 -20.06 -15.10
N LEU A 133 20.67 -19.34 -14.25
CA LEU A 133 20.52 -19.71 -12.85
C LEU A 133 19.28 -20.59 -12.64
N GLU A 134 19.44 -21.60 -11.79
CA GLU A 134 18.34 -22.37 -11.24
C GLU A 134 17.62 -21.56 -10.14
N TYR A 135 18.39 -20.98 -9.22
CA TYR A 135 17.89 -20.07 -8.20
C TYR A 135 18.99 -19.16 -7.63
N ILE A 136 18.49 -18.09 -6.97
CA ILE A 136 19.27 -17.24 -6.07
C ILE A 136 18.61 -17.34 -4.70
N GLY A 137 19.40 -17.51 -3.64
CA GLY A 137 18.88 -17.67 -2.29
C GLY A 137 19.65 -16.87 -1.25
N ASN A 138 18.99 -16.56 -0.16
CA ASN A 138 19.60 -16.09 1.08
C ASN A 138 19.21 -17.03 2.22
N LYS A 139 20.16 -17.30 3.12
CA LYS A 139 19.90 -18.11 4.32
C LYS A 139 19.36 -17.33 5.51
N ASN A 140 19.15 -16.04 5.34
CA ASN A 140 18.64 -15.21 6.42
C ASN A 140 17.23 -15.70 6.83
N LYS A 141 17.11 -16.17 8.06
CA LYS A 141 15.85 -16.69 8.64
C LYS A 141 14.99 -15.57 9.24
N ASP A 142 15.53 -14.36 9.34
CA ASP A 142 14.85 -13.22 9.94
C ASP A 142 13.99 -12.45 8.91
N LEU A 143 13.53 -13.14 7.88
CA LEU A 143 12.55 -12.58 6.96
C LEU A 143 11.27 -12.35 7.75
N LEU A 144 11.00 -11.10 8.08
CA LEU A 144 9.68 -10.66 8.52
C LEU A 144 8.67 -11.13 7.47
N GLU A 145 7.51 -11.62 7.92
CA GLU A 145 6.46 -12.06 6.99
C GLU A 145 6.26 -11.02 5.89
N PRO A 146 6.40 -11.40 4.60
CA PRO A 146 6.31 -10.44 3.52
C PRO A 146 4.87 -9.91 3.44
N PHE A 147 4.73 -8.60 3.36
CA PHE A 147 3.43 -7.98 3.09
C PHE A 147 3.18 -7.97 1.59
N PHE A 148 2.01 -8.47 1.19
CA PHE A 148 1.59 -8.51 -0.22
C PHE A 148 0.59 -7.41 -0.58
N HIS A 149 0.08 -6.71 0.42
CA HIS A 149 -0.89 -5.63 0.28
C HIS A 149 -0.50 -4.46 1.18
N PRO A 150 -0.85 -3.22 0.79
CA PRO A 150 -0.66 -2.08 1.67
C PRO A 150 -1.48 -2.25 2.95
N TYR A 151 -0.98 -1.69 4.04
CA TYR A 151 -1.67 -1.70 5.31
C TYR A 151 -1.50 -0.38 6.07
N LEU A 152 -2.42 -0.13 6.96
CA LEU A 152 -2.35 0.97 7.92
C LEU A 152 -1.95 0.45 9.29
N SER A 153 -1.24 1.27 10.02
CA SER A 153 -0.90 1.00 11.41
C SER A 153 -1.07 2.25 12.27
N TRP A 154 -1.48 2.04 13.50
CA TRP A 154 -1.68 3.11 14.48
C TRP A 154 -1.05 2.75 15.82
N ASP A 155 -0.42 3.75 16.43
CA ASP A 155 -0.17 3.76 17.86
C ASP A 155 -1.39 4.40 18.53
N ILE A 156 -2.05 3.67 19.39
CA ILE A 156 -3.25 4.13 20.12
C ILE A 156 -3.04 4.03 21.63
N LYS A 157 -3.80 4.82 22.40
CA LYS A 157 -3.75 4.81 23.85
C LYS A 157 -5.15 4.69 24.44
N SER A 158 -5.34 3.75 25.36
CA SER A 158 -6.58 3.58 26.10
C SER A 158 -6.34 3.70 27.60
N LYS A 159 -7.34 4.20 28.32
CA LYS A 159 -7.30 4.29 29.79
C LYS A 159 -7.60 2.97 30.50
N SER A 160 -8.24 2.02 29.81
CA SER A 160 -8.65 0.73 30.36
C SER A 160 -8.64 -0.35 29.27
N ASN A 161 -8.65 -1.62 29.70
CA ASN A 161 -8.88 -2.75 28.80
C ASN A 161 -10.31 -2.68 28.27
N LYS A 162 -10.47 -2.56 26.95
CA LYS A 162 -11.80 -2.49 26.33
C LYS A 162 -11.80 -2.80 24.86
N LYS A 163 -12.99 -3.10 24.35
CA LYS A 163 -13.27 -3.05 22.92
C LYS A 163 -13.42 -1.59 22.51
N VAL A 164 -12.70 -1.19 21.47
CA VAL A 164 -12.83 0.11 20.80
C VAL A 164 -13.40 -0.14 19.42
N GLU A 165 -14.29 0.73 18.99
CA GLU A 165 -14.94 0.67 17.69
C GLU A 165 -14.74 2.01 16.99
N GLY A 166 -14.79 1.98 15.65
CA GLY A 166 -14.61 3.19 14.88
C GLY A 166 -14.90 3.00 13.41
N GLU A 167 -14.60 4.02 12.64
CA GLU A 167 -14.76 4.04 11.19
C GLU A 167 -13.45 4.45 10.52
N LEU A 168 -12.95 3.59 9.64
CA LEU A 168 -11.85 3.90 8.75
C LEU A 168 -12.42 4.44 7.44
N VAL A 169 -12.01 5.65 7.05
CA VAL A 169 -12.40 6.30 5.81
C VAL A 169 -11.17 6.45 4.93
N TYR A 170 -11.26 6.09 3.66
CA TYR A 170 -10.19 6.30 2.69
C TYR A 170 -10.73 6.42 1.26
N LYS A 171 -9.94 7.04 0.38
CA LYS A 171 -10.21 7.15 -1.04
C LYS A 171 -9.40 6.13 -1.81
N THR A 172 -10.00 5.52 -2.83
CA THR A 172 -9.34 4.54 -3.69
C THR A 172 -9.75 4.73 -5.14
N ASN A 173 -8.91 4.25 -6.06
CA ASN A 173 -9.19 4.20 -7.49
C ASN A 173 -9.79 2.83 -7.88
N ASN A 174 -9.96 2.64 -9.19
CA ASN A 174 -10.34 1.37 -9.82
C ASN A 174 -11.83 1.03 -9.67
N PHE A 175 -12.69 2.04 -9.49
CA PHE A 175 -14.14 1.91 -9.53
C PHE A 175 -14.70 2.72 -10.69
N VAL A 176 -15.56 2.09 -11.47
CA VAL A 176 -16.27 2.76 -12.57
C VAL A 176 -17.74 2.40 -12.48
N TRP A 177 -18.61 3.37 -12.74
CA TRP A 177 -20.01 3.10 -12.92
C TRP A 177 -20.59 3.86 -14.11
N ASN A 178 -21.58 3.26 -14.78
CA ASN A 178 -22.28 3.82 -15.90
C ASN A 178 -23.78 3.56 -15.78
N THR A 179 -24.59 4.45 -16.32
CA THR A 179 -26.02 4.26 -16.40
C THR A 179 -26.38 3.78 -17.80
N VAL A 180 -27.20 2.74 -17.87
CA VAL A 180 -27.83 2.25 -19.07
C VAL A 180 -29.32 2.53 -18.97
N TYR A 181 -29.88 3.22 -19.95
CA TYR A 181 -31.30 3.50 -20.03
C TYR A 181 -31.94 2.58 -21.06
N ARG A 182 -33.04 1.94 -20.69
CA ARG A 182 -33.86 1.12 -21.58
C ARG A 182 -35.26 1.69 -21.61
N LEU A 183 -35.72 2.08 -22.79
CA LEU A 183 -37.10 2.51 -23.01
C LEU A 183 -37.89 1.36 -23.63
N LYS A 184 -38.89 0.87 -22.92
CA LYS A 184 -39.83 -0.14 -23.40
C LYS A 184 -41.13 0.58 -23.77
N MET A 185 -41.44 0.67 -25.06
CA MET A 185 -42.72 1.24 -25.52
C MET A 185 -43.86 0.29 -25.19
N ILE A 186 -44.89 0.80 -24.54
CA ILE A 186 -46.11 0.08 -24.24
C ILE A 186 -47.11 0.27 -25.40
N ASN A 187 -47.16 1.48 -25.93
CA ASN A 187 -47.89 1.84 -27.13
C ASN A 187 -47.20 3.09 -27.75
N GLU A 188 -47.83 3.73 -28.77
CA GLU A 188 -47.28 4.89 -29.47
C GLU A 188 -47.03 6.11 -28.57
N GLU A 189 -47.77 6.25 -27.48
CA GLU A 189 -47.77 7.43 -26.61
C GLU A 189 -47.12 7.17 -25.23
N LYS A 190 -46.96 5.90 -24.84
CA LYS A 190 -46.50 5.53 -23.49
C LYS A 190 -45.35 4.54 -23.53
N GLY A 191 -44.36 4.79 -22.70
CA GLY A 191 -43.24 3.91 -22.49
C GLY A 191 -42.85 3.83 -21.02
N GLU A 192 -42.14 2.77 -20.68
CA GLU A 192 -41.51 2.53 -19.39
C GLU A 192 -40.00 2.76 -19.55
N LEU A 193 -39.46 3.71 -18.80
CA LEU A 193 -38.03 3.97 -18.76
C LEU A 193 -37.38 3.24 -17.58
N ILE A 194 -36.46 2.33 -17.87
CA ILE A 194 -35.69 1.61 -16.88
C ILE A 194 -34.25 2.17 -16.89
N ALA A 195 -33.77 2.60 -15.75
CA ALA A 195 -32.39 3.04 -15.56
C ALA A 195 -31.64 1.97 -14.73
N GLU A 196 -30.56 1.44 -15.27
CA GLU A 196 -29.69 0.46 -14.62
C GLU A 196 -28.30 1.04 -14.42
N ALA A 197 -27.72 0.88 -13.23
CA ALA A 197 -26.33 1.24 -12.97
C ALA A 197 -25.43 -0.01 -13.12
N ILE A 198 -24.47 0.07 -14.00
CA ILE A 198 -23.43 -0.96 -14.16
C ILE A 198 -22.18 -0.48 -13.41
N ILE A 199 -21.77 -1.25 -12.43
CA ILE A 199 -20.63 -0.92 -11.56
C ILE A 199 -19.53 -1.95 -11.79
N SER A 200 -18.31 -1.47 -12.04
CA SER A 200 -17.11 -2.28 -12.16
C SER A 200 -16.16 -1.96 -11.03
N ASN A 201 -15.68 -3.00 -10.36
CA ASN A 201 -14.61 -2.95 -9.38
C ASN A 201 -13.39 -3.68 -9.97
N SER A 202 -12.36 -2.92 -10.34
CA SER A 202 -11.07 -3.44 -10.83
C SER A 202 -9.98 -3.36 -9.76
N SER A 203 -10.36 -3.14 -8.49
CA SER A 203 -9.43 -3.23 -7.38
C SER A 203 -9.12 -4.71 -7.09
N ASN A 204 -8.07 -4.95 -6.32
CA ASN A 204 -7.71 -6.30 -5.86
C ASN A 204 -8.50 -6.76 -4.62
N MET A 205 -9.60 -6.07 -4.28
CA MET A 205 -10.42 -6.35 -3.10
C MET A 205 -11.90 -6.51 -3.44
N ASP A 206 -12.54 -7.46 -2.78
CA ASP A 206 -13.99 -7.64 -2.78
C ASP A 206 -14.62 -6.89 -1.60
N PHE A 207 -15.64 -6.10 -1.89
CA PHE A 207 -16.47 -5.43 -0.89
C PHE A 207 -17.82 -6.14 -0.78
N LYS A 208 -17.83 -7.24 -0.04
CA LYS A 208 -19.05 -8.06 0.11
C LYS A 208 -20.07 -7.35 1.00
N ASN A 209 -21.34 -7.39 0.57
CA ASN A 209 -22.47 -6.76 1.28
C ASN A 209 -22.30 -5.25 1.54
N ALA A 210 -21.55 -4.56 0.68
CA ALA A 210 -21.32 -3.14 0.82
C ALA A 210 -22.57 -2.33 0.44
N ASN A 211 -22.82 -1.25 1.18
CA ASN A 211 -23.78 -0.23 0.82
C ASN A 211 -23.20 0.65 -0.29
N LEU A 212 -23.84 0.69 -1.46
CA LEU A 212 -23.36 1.46 -2.60
C LEU A 212 -24.11 2.79 -2.72
N GLN A 213 -23.33 3.85 -2.90
CA GLN A 213 -23.82 5.19 -3.25
C GLN A 213 -23.14 5.61 -4.56
N LEU A 214 -23.93 6.01 -5.55
CA LEU A 214 -23.41 6.44 -6.85
C LEU A 214 -23.55 7.95 -6.96
N VAL A 215 -22.45 8.63 -7.27
CA VAL A 215 -22.41 10.08 -7.38
C VAL A 215 -22.02 10.47 -8.79
N GLU A 216 -22.92 11.23 -9.45
CA GLU A 216 -22.69 11.87 -10.72
C GLU A 216 -22.59 13.37 -10.51
N GLY A 217 -21.60 14.01 -11.13
CA GLY A 217 -21.36 15.44 -11.05
C GLY A 217 -19.88 15.79 -10.97
N ASN A 218 -19.57 17.06 -11.16
CA ASN A 218 -18.22 17.57 -10.97
C ASN A 218 -17.95 17.79 -9.48
N ILE A 219 -17.04 17.00 -8.92
CA ILE A 219 -16.54 17.25 -7.58
C ILE A 219 -15.57 18.42 -7.68
N ASN A 220 -15.87 19.52 -6.96
CA ASN A 220 -14.89 20.60 -6.79
C ASN A 220 -13.74 20.08 -5.93
N LYS A 221 -12.71 19.56 -6.60
CA LYS A 221 -11.45 19.21 -5.92
C LYS A 221 -10.76 20.50 -5.53
N ALA A 222 -10.40 20.67 -4.27
CA ALA A 222 -9.50 21.73 -3.87
C ALA A 222 -8.27 21.68 -4.78
N ARG A 223 -7.98 22.76 -5.49
CA ARG A 223 -6.77 22.82 -6.32
C ARG A 223 -5.59 22.68 -5.39
N THR A 224 -4.80 21.65 -5.60
CA THR A 224 -3.45 21.59 -5.02
C THR A 224 -2.73 22.82 -5.56
N MET A 225 -2.46 23.81 -4.71
CA MET A 225 -1.58 24.91 -5.10
C MET A 225 -0.23 24.27 -5.38
N GLU A 226 0.17 24.23 -6.67
CA GLU A 226 1.57 23.96 -6.99
C GLU A 226 2.41 24.97 -6.20
N PRO A 227 3.43 24.53 -5.47
CA PRO A 227 4.32 25.47 -4.83
C PRO A 227 4.88 26.39 -5.93
N PRO A 228 4.99 27.71 -5.69
CA PRO A 228 5.48 28.64 -6.67
C PRO A 228 6.84 28.12 -7.18
N ARG A 229 6.94 27.90 -8.50
CA ARG A 229 8.21 27.51 -9.11
C ARG A 229 9.22 28.58 -8.75
N PRO A 230 10.40 28.23 -8.19
CA PRO A 230 11.42 29.22 -7.96
C PRO A 230 11.75 29.86 -9.30
N GLU A 231 11.47 31.15 -9.44
CA GLU A 231 11.89 31.92 -10.58
C GLU A 231 13.42 31.73 -10.71
N ARG A 232 13.84 31.20 -11.85
CA ARG A 232 15.26 31.19 -12.18
C ARG A 232 15.71 32.64 -12.23
N MET A 233 16.35 33.12 -11.17
CA MET A 233 17.08 34.34 -11.22
C MET A 233 18.08 34.21 -12.37
N SER A 234 17.76 34.87 -13.49
CA SER A 234 18.72 35.10 -14.55
C SER A 234 19.86 35.95 -13.94
N ARG A 235 20.95 35.29 -13.56
CA ARG A 235 22.18 35.98 -13.24
C ARG A 235 22.61 36.73 -14.50
N ALA A 236 22.30 38.00 -14.54
CA ALA A 236 23.02 38.95 -15.41
C ALA A 236 24.47 38.92 -14.96
N LEU A 237 25.31 38.22 -15.71
CA LEU A 237 26.75 38.32 -15.61
C LEU A 237 27.13 39.76 -16.04
N SER A 238 27.27 40.64 -15.07
CA SER A 238 27.95 41.92 -15.28
C SER A 238 29.39 41.59 -15.59
N MET A 239 29.81 41.90 -16.83
CA MET A 239 31.21 41.91 -17.23
C MET A 239 31.95 42.99 -16.41
N LEU A 240 32.77 42.58 -15.46
CA LEU A 240 33.78 43.43 -14.90
C LEU A 240 34.99 43.41 -15.85
N SER A 241 35.08 44.46 -16.64
CA SER A 241 36.29 44.78 -17.40
C SER A 241 37.44 45.12 -16.43
N LEU A 242 38.45 44.30 -16.42
CA LEU A 242 39.72 44.59 -15.75
C LEU A 242 40.55 45.46 -16.69
N ILE A 243 40.71 46.74 -16.33
CA ILE A 243 41.70 47.63 -16.94
C ILE A 243 42.98 47.39 -16.16
N HIS A 244 44.03 46.91 -16.86
CA HIS A 244 45.41 46.95 -16.39
C HIS A 244 46.07 48.29 -16.73
N ILE A 245 46.66 48.95 -15.74
CA ILE A 245 47.73 49.93 -15.89
C ILE A 245 49.00 49.30 -15.35
#